data_fea46d687008b67f209fdb2090a34005
#
_entry.id   fea46d687008b67f209fdb2090a34005
#
_cell.length_a   1.000
_cell.length_b   1.000
_cell.length_c   1.000
_cell.angle_alpha   90.00
_cell.angle_beta   90.00
_cell.angle_gamma   90.00
#
_symmetry.space_group_name_H-M   'P 1'
#
loop_
_entity.id
_entity.type
_entity.pdbx_description
1 polymer ?
#
loop_
_entity_poly.entity_id
_entity_poly.type
_entity_poly.pdbx_seq_one_letter_code
_entity_poly.pdbx_strand_id
1 'polypeptide(L)'
;MCTLILAWRVFDGTPVAAAANRDESFGRPSSPPSVSKPNDGPLVLAPRDERAGGTWIGYNEHGVFAAITNRWVAPVADGERSRGLLVDDALSEPSAGAASTRVKQELERRSYDPFHLILADENDCVLIEWDDVFHVRELQPGVHIVVNVGADGDWFVPASRPDAGREQAANAERVRAELQPTVGETAADWVHRAGDVLGDHEFGVCVHRNGFGTRSSSLVRLGAERVFEFAAGPPCEHTHERVEGTI
;
A
#
# COMPACT_ATOMS: atom_id res chain seq x y z
N MET A 1 4.14 11.31 -2.01
CA MET A 1 5.12 10.41 -1.37
C MET A 1 4.29 9.39 -0.59
N CYS A 2 4.32 8.11 -0.90
CA CYS A 2 3.51 7.11 -0.19
C CYS A 2 4.42 6.20 0.63
N THR A 3 3.94 5.77 1.79
CA THR A 3 4.63 4.80 2.64
C THR A 3 3.69 3.65 2.91
N LEU A 4 4.11 2.45 2.61
CA LEU A 4 3.42 1.21 2.94
C LEU A 4 4.29 0.38 3.88
N ILE A 5 3.70 -0.05 4.97
CA ILE A 5 4.29 -0.91 5.99
C ILE A 5 3.46 -2.19 6.02
N LEU A 6 4.11 -3.34 5.92
CA LEU A 6 3.45 -4.64 5.92
C LEU A 6 4.17 -5.60 6.87
N ALA A 7 3.47 -6.18 7.82
CA ALA A 7 3.90 -7.38 8.52
C ALA A 7 3.17 -8.58 7.92
N TRP A 8 3.89 -9.43 7.21
CA TRP A 8 3.35 -10.63 6.60
C TRP A 8 3.80 -11.88 7.37
N ARG A 9 2.80 -12.66 7.84
CA ARG A 9 3.00 -13.90 8.61
C ARG A 9 3.91 -13.72 9.84
N VAL A 10 3.81 -12.55 10.48
CA VAL A 10 4.54 -12.20 11.71
C VAL A 10 3.73 -12.57 12.94
N PHE A 11 2.40 -12.41 12.87
CA PHE A 11 1.49 -12.59 14.00
C PHE A 11 0.60 -13.83 13.79
N ASP A 12 0.48 -14.65 14.84
CA ASP A 12 -0.36 -15.84 14.79
C ASP A 12 -1.83 -15.46 14.48
N GLY A 13 -2.44 -16.18 13.52
CA GLY A 13 -3.82 -15.96 13.10
C GLY A 13 -4.09 -14.65 12.34
N THR A 14 -3.06 -13.85 12.06
CA THR A 14 -3.16 -12.61 11.27
C THR A 14 -2.05 -12.58 10.22
N PRO A 15 -2.24 -13.27 9.08
CA PRO A 15 -1.22 -13.36 8.04
C PRO A 15 -0.85 -12.01 7.42
N VAL A 16 -1.77 -11.05 7.38
CA VAL A 16 -1.52 -9.72 6.83
C VAL A 16 -1.88 -8.65 7.86
N ALA A 17 -0.91 -7.84 8.26
CA ALA A 17 -1.10 -6.63 9.04
C ALA A 17 -0.38 -5.48 8.33
N ALA A 18 -1.10 -4.43 7.93
CA ALA A 18 -0.56 -3.35 7.11
C ALA A 18 -0.98 -1.96 7.60
N ALA A 19 -0.10 -0.99 7.40
CA ALA A 19 -0.36 0.43 7.63
C ALA A 19 0.19 1.25 6.46
N ALA A 20 -0.55 2.25 5.98
CA ALA A 20 -0.13 3.01 4.81
C ALA A 20 -0.62 4.46 4.84
N ASN A 21 0.26 5.39 4.45
CA ASN A 21 -0.09 6.76 4.10
C ASN A 21 -0.21 6.92 2.59
N ARG A 22 -1.29 7.57 2.14
CA ARG A 22 -1.46 8.04 0.78
C ARG A 22 -1.13 9.51 0.70
N ASP A 23 -0.05 9.85 0.02
CA ASP A 23 0.30 11.24 -0.22
C ASP A 23 -0.04 11.63 -1.66
N GLU A 24 -0.86 12.66 -1.80
CA GLU A 24 -1.43 13.07 -3.07
C GLU A 24 -1.73 14.58 -3.10
N SER A 25 -1.98 15.11 -4.27
CA SER A 25 -2.48 16.48 -4.46
C SER A 25 -3.83 16.66 -3.75
N PHE A 26 -4.00 17.78 -3.05
CA PHE A 26 -5.26 18.10 -2.37
C PHE A 26 -6.43 18.29 -3.34
N GLY A 27 -6.15 18.59 -4.60
CA GLY A 27 -7.16 18.68 -5.66
C GLY A 27 -7.58 17.35 -6.28
N ARG A 28 -7.06 16.17 -5.80
CA ARG A 28 -7.48 14.86 -6.28
C ARG A 28 -8.52 14.25 -5.34
N PRO A 29 -9.81 14.24 -5.71
CA PRO A 29 -10.88 13.72 -4.85
C PRO A 29 -10.79 12.20 -4.68
N SER A 30 -11.18 11.72 -3.51
CA SER A 30 -11.27 10.30 -3.18
C SER A 30 -12.36 10.06 -2.14
N SER A 31 -13.00 8.89 -2.18
CA SER A 31 -13.96 8.43 -1.17
C SER A 31 -13.30 7.50 -0.16
N PRO A 32 -13.78 7.48 1.10
CA PRO A 32 -13.35 6.54 2.11
C PRO A 32 -13.63 5.09 1.68
N PRO A 33 -13.02 4.11 2.39
CA PRO A 33 -13.25 2.69 2.09
C PRO A 33 -14.73 2.31 2.18
N SER A 34 -15.18 1.54 1.20
CA SER A 34 -16.52 0.98 1.16
C SER A 34 -16.51 -0.39 0.49
N VAL A 35 -17.52 -1.22 0.81
CA VAL A 35 -17.70 -2.51 0.15
C VAL A 35 -18.26 -2.29 -1.24
N SER A 36 -17.64 -2.91 -2.22
CA SER A 36 -18.10 -2.93 -3.62
C SER A 36 -17.98 -4.33 -4.21
N LYS A 37 -18.69 -4.58 -5.29
CA LYS A 37 -18.62 -5.85 -6.04
C LYS A 37 -18.34 -5.53 -7.51
N PRO A 38 -17.06 -5.40 -7.89
CA PRO A 38 -16.72 -5.08 -9.27
C PRO A 38 -17.01 -6.28 -10.20
N ASN A 39 -17.80 -6.05 -11.27
CA ASN A 39 -17.97 -6.94 -12.42
C ASN A 39 -18.27 -8.41 -12.07
N ASP A 40 -19.20 -8.68 -11.15
CA ASP A 40 -19.51 -10.04 -10.65
C ASP A 40 -18.33 -10.79 -9.98
N GLY A 41 -17.24 -10.10 -9.73
CA GLY A 41 -16.09 -10.59 -8.96
C GLY A 41 -16.38 -10.72 -7.46
N PRO A 42 -15.36 -10.95 -6.64
CA PRO A 42 -15.49 -10.98 -5.18
C PRO A 42 -15.89 -9.62 -4.60
N LEU A 43 -16.42 -9.63 -3.39
CA LEU A 43 -16.59 -8.39 -2.61
C LEU A 43 -15.21 -7.80 -2.30
N VAL A 44 -15.09 -6.49 -2.44
CA VAL A 44 -13.86 -5.73 -2.20
C VAL A 44 -14.15 -4.62 -1.20
N LEU A 45 -13.31 -4.46 -0.19
CA LEU A 45 -13.29 -3.30 0.71
C LEU A 45 -12.07 -2.44 0.40
N ALA A 46 -12.31 -1.25 -0.13
CA ALA A 46 -11.26 -0.32 -0.57
C ALA A 46 -11.76 1.13 -0.62
N PRO A 47 -10.88 2.14 -0.41
CA PRO A 47 -11.17 3.53 -0.77
C PRO A 47 -11.18 3.68 -2.30
N ARG A 48 -11.73 4.79 -2.80
CA ARG A 48 -11.83 5.01 -4.24
C ARG A 48 -11.22 6.33 -4.68
N ASP A 49 -10.46 6.29 -5.76
CA ASP A 49 -10.00 7.47 -6.48
C ASP A 49 -11.12 7.96 -7.41
N GLU A 50 -11.74 9.09 -7.10
CA GLU A 50 -12.88 9.61 -7.84
C GLU A 50 -12.49 10.13 -9.24
N ARG A 51 -11.21 10.44 -9.46
CA ARG A 51 -10.73 10.95 -10.74
C ARG A 51 -10.46 9.83 -11.75
N ALA A 52 -9.84 8.74 -11.30
CA ALA A 52 -9.41 7.64 -12.17
C ALA A 52 -10.25 6.37 -12.00
N GLY A 53 -11.07 6.29 -10.98
CA GLY A 53 -12.02 5.22 -10.75
C GLY A 53 -11.45 3.96 -10.06
N GLY A 54 -10.15 3.87 -9.80
CA GLY A 54 -9.51 2.74 -9.13
C GLY A 54 -9.26 2.98 -7.64
N THR A 55 -8.48 2.10 -7.04
CA THR A 55 -8.03 2.20 -5.64
C THR A 55 -6.51 2.14 -5.52
N TRP A 56 -5.98 2.40 -4.31
CA TRP A 56 -4.54 2.32 -4.01
C TRP A 56 -4.21 1.30 -2.93
N ILE A 57 -5.23 0.84 -2.18
CA ILE A 57 -5.13 -0.15 -1.12
C ILE A 57 -6.50 -0.79 -0.91
N GLY A 58 -6.52 -2.07 -0.56
CA GLY A 58 -7.75 -2.76 -0.21
C GLY A 58 -7.55 -4.25 -0.05
N TYR A 59 -8.64 -4.94 0.24
CA TYR A 59 -8.67 -6.40 0.27
C TYR A 59 -10.01 -6.92 -0.24
N ASN A 60 -10.04 -8.19 -0.63
CA ASN A 60 -11.26 -8.86 -1.08
C ASN A 60 -11.74 -9.93 -0.09
N GLU A 61 -12.93 -10.49 -0.33
CA GLU A 61 -13.53 -11.53 0.50
C GLU A 61 -12.73 -12.84 0.58
N HIS A 62 -11.79 -13.07 -0.35
CA HIS A 62 -10.86 -14.20 -0.31
C HIS A 62 -9.62 -13.94 0.56
N GLY A 63 -9.47 -12.69 1.09
CA GLY A 63 -8.33 -12.29 1.90
C GLY A 63 -7.12 -11.83 1.09
N VAL A 64 -7.28 -11.58 -0.21
CA VAL A 64 -6.22 -10.97 -1.04
C VAL A 64 -6.12 -9.49 -0.68
N PHE A 65 -4.95 -9.09 -0.21
CA PHE A 65 -4.56 -7.71 0.03
C PHE A 65 -3.78 -7.17 -1.17
N ALA A 66 -4.06 -5.94 -1.57
CA ALA A 66 -3.28 -5.22 -2.58
C ALA A 66 -3.04 -3.78 -2.16
N ALA A 67 -1.79 -3.29 -2.34
CA ALA A 67 -1.45 -1.89 -2.11
C ALA A 67 -0.37 -1.42 -3.09
N ILE A 68 -0.54 -0.21 -3.65
CA ILE A 68 0.34 0.33 -4.69
C ILE A 68 0.94 1.67 -4.28
N THR A 69 2.22 1.87 -4.59
CA THR A 69 2.90 3.15 -4.49
C THR A 69 3.51 3.55 -5.83
N ASN A 70 3.65 4.84 -6.08
CA ASN A 70 4.40 5.32 -7.23
C ASN A 70 5.88 4.94 -7.07
N ARG A 71 6.56 4.59 -8.16
CA ARG A 71 8.01 4.47 -8.22
C ARG A 71 8.61 5.72 -8.86
N TRP A 72 9.62 6.34 -8.23
CA TRP A 72 10.18 7.61 -8.70
C TRP A 72 11.28 7.44 -9.74
N VAL A 73 10.99 6.68 -10.75
CA VAL A 73 11.78 6.60 -11.99
C VAL A 73 11.05 7.36 -13.10
N ALA A 74 11.78 7.81 -14.10
CA ALA A 74 11.17 8.41 -15.28
C ALA A 74 10.48 7.31 -16.09
N PRO A 75 9.20 7.47 -16.48
CA PRO A 75 8.55 6.50 -17.36
C PRO A 75 9.20 6.53 -18.75
N VAL A 76 9.25 5.39 -19.44
CA VAL A 76 9.67 5.30 -20.84
C VAL A 76 8.57 5.83 -21.76
N ALA A 77 7.30 5.59 -21.39
CA ALA A 77 6.12 6.12 -22.04
C ALA A 77 5.07 6.56 -21.00
N ASP A 78 4.17 7.44 -21.38
CA ASP A 78 3.03 7.80 -20.54
C ASP A 78 2.12 6.60 -20.33
N GLY A 79 1.65 6.40 -19.09
CA GLY A 79 0.75 5.31 -18.76
C GLY A 79 -0.62 5.49 -19.43
N GLU A 80 -1.03 4.49 -20.20
CA GLU A 80 -2.34 4.46 -20.89
C GLU A 80 -3.50 4.24 -19.92
N ARG A 81 -3.23 3.59 -18.77
CA ARG A 81 -4.23 3.24 -17.76
C ARG A 81 -3.76 3.59 -16.35
N SER A 82 -4.70 3.99 -15.52
CA SER A 82 -4.40 4.30 -14.12
C SER A 82 -3.93 3.06 -13.33
N ARG A 83 -2.86 3.22 -12.56
CA ARG A 83 -2.36 2.21 -11.61
C ARG A 83 -3.42 1.75 -10.62
N GLY A 84 -4.34 2.64 -10.22
CA GLY A 84 -5.43 2.28 -9.32
C GLY A 84 -6.41 1.26 -9.91
N LEU A 85 -6.60 1.24 -11.21
CA LEU A 85 -7.41 0.23 -11.90
C LEU A 85 -6.69 -1.13 -11.97
N LEU A 86 -5.36 -1.13 -11.94
CA LEU A 86 -4.58 -2.37 -11.84
C LEU A 86 -4.75 -3.02 -10.45
N VAL A 87 -4.89 -2.21 -9.39
CA VAL A 87 -5.22 -2.71 -8.04
C VAL A 87 -6.63 -3.32 -8.02
N ASP A 88 -7.62 -2.68 -8.65
CA ASP A 88 -8.97 -3.26 -8.79
C ASP A 88 -8.93 -4.62 -9.52
N ASP A 89 -8.15 -4.73 -10.61
CA ASP A 89 -7.97 -5.99 -11.34
C ASP A 89 -7.33 -7.08 -10.43
N ALA A 90 -6.33 -6.72 -9.63
CA ALA A 90 -5.69 -7.63 -8.69
C ALA A 90 -6.66 -8.10 -7.59
N LEU A 91 -7.47 -7.18 -7.06
CA LEU A 91 -8.47 -7.50 -6.03
C LEU A 91 -9.68 -8.31 -6.58
N SER A 92 -9.79 -8.49 -7.89
CA SER A 92 -10.80 -9.37 -8.48
C SER A 92 -10.40 -10.86 -8.45
N GLU A 93 -9.17 -11.17 -8.07
CA GLU A 93 -8.61 -12.52 -8.14
C GLU A 93 -8.74 -13.28 -6.79
N PRO A 94 -8.79 -14.63 -6.83
CA PRO A 94 -9.02 -15.44 -5.63
C PRO A 94 -7.77 -15.64 -4.75
N SER A 95 -6.57 -15.27 -5.21
CA SER A 95 -5.32 -15.39 -4.44
C SER A 95 -4.28 -14.39 -4.90
N ALA A 96 -3.27 -14.13 -4.06
CA ALA A 96 -2.15 -13.24 -4.40
C ALA A 96 -1.36 -13.75 -5.63
N GLY A 97 -1.19 -15.06 -5.77
CA GLY A 97 -0.55 -15.66 -6.94
C GLY A 97 -1.34 -15.46 -8.24
N ALA A 98 -2.68 -15.62 -8.19
CA ALA A 98 -3.56 -15.33 -9.33
C ALA A 98 -3.55 -13.82 -9.66
N ALA A 99 -3.59 -12.96 -8.66
CA ALA A 99 -3.49 -11.51 -8.80
C ALA A 99 -2.17 -11.09 -9.46
N SER A 100 -1.04 -11.68 -9.06
CA SER A 100 0.28 -11.44 -9.68
C SER A 100 0.29 -11.83 -11.15
N THR A 101 -0.31 -12.99 -11.49
CA THR A 101 -0.44 -13.45 -12.88
C THR A 101 -1.31 -12.49 -13.70
N ARG A 102 -2.43 -12.03 -13.13
CA ARG A 102 -3.33 -11.06 -13.75
C ARG A 102 -2.63 -9.73 -14.04
N VAL A 103 -1.88 -9.20 -13.07
CA VAL A 103 -1.10 -7.98 -13.22
C VAL A 103 -0.07 -8.11 -14.34
N LYS A 104 0.68 -9.22 -14.38
CA LYS A 104 1.65 -9.48 -15.46
C LYS A 104 1.00 -9.46 -16.84
N GLN A 105 -0.13 -10.15 -17.01
CA GLN A 105 -0.87 -10.19 -18.29
C GLN A 105 -1.36 -8.80 -18.71
N GLU A 106 -1.75 -7.96 -17.75
CA GLU A 106 -2.21 -6.61 -18.05
C GLU A 106 -1.04 -5.70 -18.47
N LEU A 107 0.13 -5.84 -17.85
CA LEU A 107 1.35 -5.11 -18.21
C LEU A 107 1.92 -5.51 -19.58
N GLU A 108 1.60 -6.71 -20.08
CA GLU A 108 1.92 -7.14 -21.44
C GLU A 108 1.03 -6.47 -22.52
N ARG A 109 -0.08 -5.86 -22.10
CA ARG A 109 -1.11 -5.30 -22.99
C ARG A 109 -1.15 -3.78 -22.99
N ARG A 110 -0.77 -3.16 -21.89
CA ARG A 110 -0.90 -1.70 -21.68
C ARG A 110 0.28 -1.16 -20.90
N SER A 111 0.62 0.09 -21.19
CA SER A 111 1.62 0.84 -20.43
C SER A 111 1.03 1.43 -19.15
N TYR A 112 1.87 1.53 -18.13
CA TYR A 112 1.56 2.15 -16.85
C TYR A 112 2.72 3.01 -16.40
N ASP A 113 2.41 4.11 -15.68
CA ASP A 113 3.44 4.82 -14.95
C ASP A 113 4.13 3.89 -13.94
N PRO A 114 5.43 4.10 -13.64
CA PRO A 114 6.18 3.25 -12.72
C PRO A 114 5.55 3.13 -11.32
N PHE A 115 5.62 1.92 -10.74
CA PHE A 115 5.03 1.61 -9.44
C PHE A 115 5.75 0.47 -8.69
N HIS A 116 5.44 0.39 -7.38
CA HIS A 116 5.59 -0.80 -6.57
C HIS A 116 4.19 -1.28 -6.17
N LEU A 117 3.91 -2.57 -6.30
CA LEU A 117 2.65 -3.19 -5.93
C LEU A 117 2.92 -4.39 -5.02
N ILE A 118 2.35 -4.36 -3.82
CA ILE A 118 2.29 -5.50 -2.93
C ILE A 118 0.98 -6.25 -3.18
N LEU A 119 1.09 -7.56 -3.32
CA LEU A 119 -0.01 -8.51 -3.31
C LEU A 119 0.27 -9.55 -2.24
N ALA A 120 -0.65 -9.73 -1.29
CA ALA A 120 -0.48 -10.67 -0.20
C ALA A 120 -1.78 -11.38 0.16
N ASP A 121 -1.66 -12.62 0.58
CA ASP A 121 -2.71 -13.40 1.24
C ASP A 121 -2.08 -14.26 2.35
N GLU A 122 -2.79 -15.27 2.85
CA GLU A 122 -2.26 -16.15 3.88
C GLU A 122 -1.10 -17.05 3.41
N ASN A 123 -0.96 -17.28 2.09
CA ASN A 123 -0.01 -18.22 1.51
C ASN A 123 1.16 -17.52 0.83
N ASP A 124 0.88 -16.44 0.09
CA ASP A 124 1.84 -15.78 -0.77
C ASP A 124 1.93 -14.27 -0.45
N CYS A 125 3.13 -13.73 -0.57
CA CYS A 125 3.37 -12.30 -0.56
C CYS A 125 4.39 -11.95 -1.63
N VAL A 126 4.01 -11.07 -2.56
CA VAL A 126 4.89 -10.64 -3.65
C VAL A 126 4.96 -9.12 -3.74
N LEU A 127 6.15 -8.63 -4.03
CA LEU A 127 6.38 -7.27 -4.48
C LEU A 127 6.61 -7.28 -5.99
N ILE A 128 5.76 -6.57 -6.71
CA ILE A 128 5.93 -6.27 -8.14
C ILE A 128 6.49 -4.87 -8.26
N GLU A 129 7.60 -4.74 -8.98
CA GLU A 129 8.22 -3.48 -9.34
C GLU A 129 8.11 -3.31 -10.85
N TRP A 130 7.59 -2.17 -11.28
CA TRP A 130 7.37 -1.84 -12.69
C TRP A 130 8.04 -0.51 -13.05
N ASP A 131 8.88 -0.55 -14.07
CA ASP A 131 9.50 0.61 -14.72
C ASP A 131 9.74 0.33 -16.21
N ASP A 132 8.68 -0.18 -16.88
CA ASP A 132 8.65 -0.79 -18.21
C ASP A 132 9.35 -2.16 -18.28
N VAL A 133 9.92 -2.62 -17.16
CA VAL A 133 10.38 -3.99 -16.96
C VAL A 133 9.62 -4.59 -15.77
N PHE A 134 9.10 -5.80 -15.95
CA PHE A 134 8.39 -6.53 -14.90
C PHE A 134 9.38 -7.26 -14.01
N HIS A 135 9.50 -6.81 -12.77
CA HIS A 135 10.23 -7.51 -11.72
C HIS A 135 9.25 -7.99 -10.66
N VAL A 136 9.39 -9.23 -10.24
CA VAL A 136 8.61 -9.80 -9.13
C VAL A 136 9.55 -10.44 -8.12
N ARG A 137 9.32 -10.15 -6.84
CA ARG A 137 10.08 -10.70 -5.72
C ARG A 137 9.09 -11.31 -4.72
N GLU A 138 9.25 -12.59 -4.40
CA GLU A 138 8.57 -13.22 -3.27
C GLU A 138 9.17 -12.68 -1.98
N LEU A 139 8.30 -12.21 -1.09
CA LEU A 139 8.69 -11.70 0.21
C LEU A 139 8.63 -12.84 1.24
N GLN A 140 9.61 -12.87 2.13
CA GLN A 140 9.64 -13.83 3.24
C GLN A 140 8.81 -13.31 4.40
N PRO A 141 8.32 -14.18 5.31
CA PRO A 141 7.66 -13.72 6.54
C PRO A 141 8.50 -12.68 7.28
N GLY A 142 7.89 -11.53 7.61
CA GLY A 142 8.61 -10.40 8.22
C GLY A 142 7.92 -9.06 8.05
N VAL A 143 8.59 -8.00 8.49
CA VAL A 143 8.15 -6.61 8.31
C VAL A 143 8.82 -6.03 7.08
N HIS A 144 8.01 -5.50 6.18
CA HIS A 144 8.38 -4.93 4.89
C HIS A 144 7.99 -3.45 4.82
N ILE A 145 8.89 -2.63 4.34
CA ILE A 145 8.65 -1.19 4.11
C ILE A 145 8.82 -0.91 2.63
N VAL A 146 7.77 -0.38 2.00
CA VAL A 146 7.77 0.00 0.58
C VAL A 146 7.48 1.48 0.46
N VAL A 147 8.37 2.19 -0.21
CA VAL A 147 8.26 3.63 -0.49
C VAL A 147 8.51 3.91 -1.98
N ASN A 148 8.45 5.16 -2.39
CA ASN A 148 8.60 5.50 -3.82
C ASN A 148 10.00 5.20 -4.38
N VAL A 149 11.00 5.03 -3.54
CA VAL A 149 12.40 4.80 -3.93
C VAL A 149 12.88 3.37 -3.66
N GLY A 150 11.98 2.43 -3.45
CA GLY A 150 12.33 1.01 -3.26
C GLY A 150 11.64 0.35 -2.08
N ALA A 151 12.19 -0.79 -1.66
CA ALA A 151 11.68 -1.61 -0.56
C ALA A 151 12.82 -2.32 0.19
N ASP A 152 12.66 -2.45 1.52
CA ASP A 152 13.45 -3.34 2.39
C ASP A 152 14.97 -3.17 2.34
N GLY A 153 15.47 -1.94 2.17
CA GLY A 153 16.90 -1.65 2.09
C GLY A 153 17.45 -1.59 0.66
N ASP A 154 16.69 -2.03 -0.33
CA ASP A 154 17.01 -1.89 -1.75
C ASP A 154 16.50 -0.54 -2.26
N TRP A 155 17.24 0.52 -1.94
CA TRP A 155 16.86 1.90 -2.25
C TRP A 155 17.63 2.43 -3.46
N PHE A 156 16.93 3.08 -4.40
CA PHE A 156 17.57 3.84 -5.46
C PHE A 156 17.47 5.34 -5.25
N VAL A 157 18.36 6.09 -5.87
CA VAL A 157 18.34 7.57 -5.85
C VAL A 157 17.74 8.07 -7.17
N PRO A 158 16.52 8.65 -7.14
CA PRO A 158 15.86 9.13 -8.34
C PRO A 158 16.60 10.34 -8.93
N ALA A 159 16.89 10.31 -10.23
CA ALA A 159 17.64 11.38 -10.91
C ALA A 159 16.93 12.75 -10.84
N SER A 160 15.58 12.76 -10.90
CA SER A 160 14.78 14.00 -10.88
C SER A 160 14.68 14.66 -9.50
N ARG A 161 14.94 13.93 -8.40
CA ARG A 161 14.79 14.42 -7.01
C ARG A 161 15.71 13.67 -6.04
N PRO A 162 17.03 13.74 -6.23
CA PRO A 162 17.98 12.89 -5.50
C PRO A 162 17.97 13.12 -3.98
N ASP A 163 17.81 14.35 -3.50
CA ASP A 163 17.78 14.66 -2.07
C ASP A 163 16.52 14.10 -1.41
N ALA A 164 15.36 14.31 -2.02
CA ALA A 164 14.09 13.74 -1.53
C ALA A 164 14.12 12.20 -1.54
N GLY A 165 14.81 11.59 -2.50
CA GLY A 165 15.00 10.13 -2.55
C GLY A 165 15.86 9.61 -1.39
N ARG A 166 16.99 10.26 -1.12
CA ARG A 166 17.86 9.91 0.03
C ARG A 166 17.14 10.11 1.36
N GLU A 167 16.41 11.21 1.51
CA GLU A 167 15.60 11.47 2.70
C GLU A 167 14.54 10.38 2.89
N GLN A 168 13.80 10.02 1.84
CA GLN A 168 12.78 8.97 1.93
C GLN A 168 13.35 7.60 2.28
N ALA A 169 14.50 7.23 1.72
CA ALA A 169 15.20 5.99 2.08
C ALA A 169 15.62 5.99 3.56
N ALA A 170 16.19 7.09 4.05
CA ALA A 170 16.57 7.23 5.45
C ALA A 170 15.35 7.17 6.40
N ASN A 171 14.22 7.78 6.01
CA ASN A 171 12.97 7.72 6.76
C ASN A 171 12.43 6.28 6.81
N ALA A 172 12.46 5.56 5.68
CA ALA A 172 12.02 4.16 5.60
C ALA A 172 12.85 3.23 6.50
N GLU A 173 14.17 3.44 6.59
CA GLU A 173 15.04 2.68 7.51
C GLU A 173 14.70 2.97 8.99
N ARG A 174 14.39 4.23 9.35
CA ARG A 174 13.95 4.56 10.72
C ARG A 174 12.61 3.89 11.04
N VAL A 175 11.64 3.97 10.15
CA VAL A 175 10.35 3.28 10.28
C VAL A 175 10.55 1.78 10.44
N ARG A 176 11.41 1.18 9.62
CA ARG A 176 11.71 -0.26 9.69
C ARG A 176 12.33 -0.67 11.02
N ALA A 177 13.25 0.13 11.54
CA ALA A 177 13.89 -0.12 12.84
C ALA A 177 12.88 -0.03 13.99
N GLU A 178 12.01 1.00 13.98
CA GLU A 178 10.98 1.23 15.01
C GLU A 178 9.92 0.13 15.02
N LEU A 179 9.54 -0.40 13.86
CA LEU A 179 8.43 -1.34 13.73
C LEU A 179 8.85 -2.81 13.76
N GLN A 180 10.06 -3.12 14.27
CA GLN A 180 10.37 -4.51 14.56
C GLN A 180 9.38 -5.04 15.62
N PRO A 181 8.80 -6.24 15.40
CA PRO A 181 7.86 -6.83 16.35
C PRO A 181 8.49 -7.06 17.70
N THR A 182 7.74 -6.79 18.78
CA THR A 182 8.19 -7.00 20.14
C THR A 182 7.57 -8.28 20.74
N VAL A 183 8.22 -8.84 21.76
CA VAL A 183 7.75 -10.08 22.40
C VAL A 183 6.37 -9.86 23.04
N GLY A 184 5.40 -10.65 22.63
CA GLY A 184 4.02 -10.60 23.13
C GLY A 184 3.14 -9.52 22.49
N GLU A 185 3.65 -8.78 21.52
CA GLU A 185 2.86 -7.81 20.77
C GLU A 185 1.83 -8.52 19.88
N THR A 186 0.59 -8.06 19.90
CA THR A 186 -0.46 -8.55 19.00
C THR A 186 -0.43 -7.81 17.67
N ALA A 187 -1.05 -8.39 16.62
CA ALA A 187 -1.22 -7.71 15.35
C ALA A 187 -1.98 -6.37 15.48
N ALA A 188 -2.92 -6.30 16.44
CA ALA A 188 -3.67 -5.06 16.71
C ALA A 188 -2.77 -3.98 17.31
N ASP A 189 -1.99 -4.32 18.35
CA ASP A 189 -1.07 -3.37 18.98
C ASP A 189 -0.01 -2.88 17.97
N TRP A 190 0.53 -3.79 17.17
CA TRP A 190 1.53 -3.45 16.16
C TRP A 190 0.99 -2.52 15.07
N VAL A 191 -0.22 -2.80 14.55
CA VAL A 191 -0.83 -1.95 13.52
C VAL A 191 -1.14 -0.56 14.05
N HIS A 192 -1.61 -0.44 15.31
CA HIS A 192 -1.84 0.87 15.92
C HIS A 192 -0.52 1.62 16.15
N ARG A 193 0.54 0.95 16.63
CA ARG A 193 1.89 1.53 16.73
C ARG A 193 2.42 1.97 15.36
N ALA A 194 2.16 1.19 14.29
CA ALA A 194 2.48 1.60 12.93
C ALA A 194 1.68 2.84 12.50
N GLY A 195 0.42 2.95 12.90
CA GLY A 195 -0.40 4.16 12.72
C GLY A 195 0.18 5.39 13.42
N ASP A 196 0.66 5.23 14.66
CA ASP A 196 1.33 6.30 15.43
C ASP A 196 2.62 6.75 14.71
N VAL A 197 3.45 5.82 14.25
CA VAL A 197 4.67 6.11 13.46
C VAL A 197 4.32 6.83 12.16
N LEU A 198 3.23 6.45 11.48
CA LEU A 198 2.77 7.13 10.27
C LEU A 198 2.28 8.56 10.52
N GLY A 199 1.86 8.89 11.75
CA GLY A 199 1.45 10.23 12.18
C GLY A 199 2.58 11.08 12.76
N ASP A 200 3.66 10.45 13.20
CA ASP A 200 4.76 11.15 13.84
C ASP A 200 5.71 11.80 12.81
N HIS A 201 5.86 13.10 12.90
CA HIS A 201 6.70 13.89 11.98
C HIS A 201 8.20 13.61 12.11
N GLU A 202 8.66 13.02 13.22
CA GLU A 202 10.06 12.61 13.38
C GLU A 202 10.46 11.53 12.38
N PHE A 203 9.53 10.69 11.96
CA PHE A 203 9.76 9.68 10.91
C PHE A 203 9.71 10.25 9.49
N GLY A 204 9.14 11.47 9.30
CA GLY A 204 9.09 12.15 8.01
C GLY A 204 8.18 11.49 6.97
N VAL A 205 7.22 10.66 7.40
CA VAL A 205 6.28 9.92 6.55
C VAL A 205 4.86 10.50 6.55
N CYS A 206 4.57 11.46 7.42
CA CYS A 206 3.39 12.32 7.38
C CYS A 206 3.76 13.64 6.69
N VAL A 207 3.21 13.90 5.52
CA VAL A 207 3.65 14.96 4.62
C VAL A 207 2.68 16.12 4.58
N HIS A 208 3.19 17.33 4.86
CA HIS A 208 2.45 18.59 4.78
C HIS A 208 3.18 19.58 3.87
N ARG A 209 2.66 19.77 2.65
CA ARG A 209 3.21 20.76 1.68
C ARG A 209 2.07 21.57 1.08
N ASN A 210 2.41 22.70 0.47
CA ASN A 210 1.40 23.52 -0.22
C ASN A 210 0.81 22.75 -1.41
N GLY A 211 -0.50 22.47 -1.36
CA GLY A 211 -1.26 21.76 -2.41
C GLY A 211 -1.02 20.25 -2.51
N PHE A 212 -0.16 19.64 -1.66
CA PHE A 212 0.18 18.23 -1.66
C PHE A 212 0.51 17.75 -0.24
N GLY A 213 0.10 16.53 0.10
CA GLY A 213 0.43 15.95 1.41
C GLY A 213 -0.29 14.64 1.66
N THR A 214 -0.18 14.15 2.89
CA THR A 214 -0.89 12.95 3.33
C THR A 214 -2.39 13.22 3.31
N ARG A 215 -3.09 12.49 2.45
CA ARG A 215 -4.53 12.64 2.19
C ARG A 215 -5.38 11.67 2.98
N SER A 216 -4.81 10.54 3.33
CA SER A 216 -5.45 9.51 4.13
C SER A 216 -4.42 8.56 4.69
N SER A 217 -4.80 7.88 5.75
CA SER A 217 -4.04 6.77 6.32
C SER A 217 -4.94 5.55 6.50
N SER A 218 -4.38 4.36 6.32
CA SER A 218 -5.12 3.09 6.37
C SER A 218 -4.39 2.11 7.26
N LEU A 219 -5.14 1.42 8.13
CA LEU A 219 -4.67 0.30 8.93
C LEU A 219 -5.51 -0.93 8.57
N VAL A 220 -4.85 -2.04 8.23
CA VAL A 220 -5.53 -3.26 7.77
C VAL A 220 -4.99 -4.46 8.52
N ARG A 221 -5.89 -5.33 8.98
CA ARG A 221 -5.57 -6.65 9.54
C ARG A 221 -6.44 -7.70 8.88
N LEU A 222 -5.84 -8.73 8.33
CA LEU A 222 -6.54 -9.86 7.72
C LEU A 222 -6.12 -11.15 8.42
N GLY A 223 -7.10 -11.85 8.93
CA GLY A 223 -6.95 -13.11 9.65
C GLY A 223 -8.32 -13.65 10.05
N ALA A 224 -8.41 -14.26 11.24
CA ALA A 224 -9.69 -14.73 11.79
C ALA A 224 -10.71 -13.58 11.97
N GLU A 225 -10.22 -12.39 12.30
CA GLU A 225 -10.96 -11.14 12.22
C GLU A 225 -10.32 -10.27 11.13
N ARG A 226 -11.15 -9.64 10.30
CA ARG A 226 -10.72 -8.67 9.30
C ARG A 226 -11.12 -7.27 9.75
N VAL A 227 -10.16 -6.37 9.77
CA VAL A 227 -10.37 -4.99 10.22
C VAL A 227 -9.74 -4.05 9.22
N PHE A 228 -10.48 -3.02 8.84
CA PHE A 228 -9.97 -1.86 8.15
C PHE A 228 -10.28 -0.63 8.98
N GLU A 229 -9.26 0.15 9.33
CA GLU A 229 -9.40 1.44 9.97
C GLU A 229 -8.84 2.51 9.03
N PHE A 230 -9.49 3.67 8.98
CA PHE A 230 -9.19 4.71 8.01
C PHE A 230 -9.22 6.09 8.63
N ALA A 231 -8.18 6.88 8.38
CA ALA A 231 -8.14 8.31 8.68
C ALA A 231 -8.35 9.08 7.37
N ALA A 232 -9.41 9.92 7.32
CA ALA A 232 -9.79 10.70 6.14
C ALA A 232 -8.95 11.99 5.99
N GLY A 233 -7.70 11.96 6.43
CA GLY A 233 -6.73 13.04 6.42
C GLY A 233 -5.36 12.54 6.91
N PRO A 234 -4.40 13.46 7.16
CA PRO A 234 -3.12 13.11 7.74
C PRO A 234 -3.32 12.55 9.16
N PRO A 235 -2.68 11.40 9.52
CA PRO A 235 -2.90 10.73 10.79
C PRO A 235 -2.42 11.50 12.03
N CYS A 236 -1.62 12.53 11.87
CA CYS A 236 -1.26 13.47 12.92
C CYS A 236 -2.43 14.41 13.33
N GLU A 237 -3.47 14.53 12.50
CA GLU A 237 -4.63 15.42 12.71
C GLU A 237 -5.96 14.63 12.72
N HIS A 238 -5.97 13.41 12.21
CA HIS A 238 -7.18 12.57 12.05
C HIS A 238 -6.95 11.20 12.65
N THR A 239 -7.87 10.77 13.50
CA THR A 239 -7.86 9.41 14.07
C THR A 239 -8.28 8.38 13.04
N HIS A 240 -7.74 7.16 13.16
CA HIS A 240 -8.22 6.03 12.39
C HIS A 240 -9.56 5.55 12.97
N GLU A 241 -10.59 5.50 12.15
CA GLU A 241 -11.90 5.01 12.51
C GLU A 241 -12.16 3.67 11.82
N ARG A 242 -12.77 2.72 12.53
CA ARG A 242 -13.12 1.42 11.97
C ARG A 242 -14.15 1.58 10.85
N VAL A 243 -13.84 1.02 9.69
CA VAL A 243 -14.75 0.99 8.54
C VAL A 243 -15.83 -0.06 8.78
N GLU A 244 -17.10 0.33 8.63
CA GLU A 244 -18.23 -0.60 8.71
C GLU A 244 -18.30 -1.48 7.45
N GLY A 245 -18.81 -2.69 7.59
CA GLY A 245 -19.02 -3.61 6.46
C GLY A 245 -17.80 -4.48 6.15
N THR A 246 -17.27 -5.16 7.17
CA THR A 246 -16.23 -6.21 6.98
C THR A 246 -16.72 -7.30 6.00
N ILE A 247 -15.85 -7.78 5.12
CA ILE A 247 -16.09 -8.81 4.10
C ILE A 247 -15.21 -10.03 4.34
#